data_e1b80b3a33ce77b90360ea222c7b84ce
#
_entry.id   e1b80b3a33ce77b90360ea222c7b84ce
#
_cell.length_a   1.000
_cell.length_b   1.000
_cell.length_c   1.000
_cell.angle_alpha   90.00
_cell.angle_beta   90.00
_cell.angle_gamma   90.00
#
_symmetry.space_group_name_H-M   'P 1'
#
loop_
_entity.id
_entity.type
_entity.pdbx_description
1 polymer ?
#
loop_
_entity_poly.entity_id
_entity_poly.type
_entity_poly.pdbx_seq_one_letter_code
_entity_poly.pdbx_strand_id
1 'polypeptide(L)'
;MKPCLLALLALFASHAALAEDDPCQNANSTLEINDCKQKQFDARDKALNGRYRELLKKLRADEAQSGAKDKPSALLIQAQRKWIAFRDADCNTKYQIYIDGSIRNAVFLDCKIERTEQRLKELDPKLW
;
A
#
# COMPACT_ATOMS: atom_id res chain seq x y z
N MET A 1 5.15 -37.18 50.36
CA MET A 1 4.95 -35.91 49.70
C MET A 1 5.62 -35.96 48.34
N LYS A 2 4.85 -36.08 47.23
CA LYS A 2 5.37 -36.13 45.86
C LYS A 2 5.14 -34.76 45.19
N PRO A 3 6.15 -34.10 44.62
CA PRO A 3 5.92 -32.89 43.84
C PRO A 3 5.43 -33.27 42.43
N CYS A 4 4.30 -32.68 42.06
CA CYS A 4 3.71 -32.77 40.73
C CYS A 4 4.44 -31.77 39.81
N LEU A 5 5.24 -32.26 38.87
CA LEU A 5 5.85 -31.43 37.80
C LEU A 5 4.77 -31.18 36.71
N LEU A 6 4.25 -29.98 36.68
CA LEU A 6 3.43 -29.47 35.57
C LEU A 6 4.34 -29.02 34.46
N ALA A 7 4.43 -29.83 33.39
CA ALA A 7 5.09 -29.48 32.15
C ALA A 7 4.19 -28.52 31.36
N LEU A 8 4.55 -27.23 31.31
CA LEU A 8 3.96 -26.25 30.39
C LEU A 8 4.48 -26.54 28.96
N LEU A 9 3.65 -27.17 28.12
CA LEU A 9 3.87 -27.20 26.67
C LEU A 9 3.49 -25.84 26.07
N ALA A 10 4.49 -25.03 25.79
CA ALA A 10 4.32 -23.81 25.00
C ALA A 10 4.11 -24.19 23.53
N LEU A 11 2.87 -24.09 23.05
CA LEU A 11 2.52 -24.18 21.62
C LEU A 11 3.03 -22.91 20.92
N PHE A 12 4.17 -22.99 20.28
CA PHE A 12 4.60 -22.00 19.30
C PHE A 12 3.73 -22.17 18.04
N ALA A 13 2.68 -21.36 17.94
CA ALA A 13 1.94 -21.21 16.69
C ALA A 13 2.85 -20.46 15.70
N SER A 14 3.55 -21.21 14.85
CA SER A 14 4.29 -20.66 13.71
C SER A 14 3.27 -20.05 12.74
N HIS A 15 3.17 -18.73 12.75
CA HIS A 15 2.48 -17.98 11.69
C HIS A 15 3.34 -18.10 10.44
N ALA A 16 3.04 -19.06 9.57
CA ALA A 16 3.55 -19.05 8.21
C ALA A 16 2.95 -17.83 7.53
N ALA A 17 3.76 -16.77 7.39
CA ALA A 17 3.45 -15.68 6.47
C ALA A 17 3.40 -16.32 5.09
N LEU A 18 2.20 -16.43 4.50
CA LEU A 18 2.05 -16.76 3.11
C LEU A 18 2.71 -15.64 2.33
N ALA A 19 3.88 -15.90 1.76
CA ALA A 19 4.47 -15.03 0.75
C ALA A 19 3.45 -15.02 -0.40
N GLU A 20 2.84 -13.87 -0.64
CA GLU A 20 1.96 -13.68 -1.79
C GLU A 20 2.86 -13.81 -3.02
N ASP A 21 2.66 -14.85 -3.83
CA ASP A 21 3.45 -15.10 -5.04
C ASP A 21 3.39 -13.86 -5.94
N ASP A 22 4.55 -13.32 -6.32
CA ASP A 22 4.62 -12.21 -7.28
C ASP A 22 4.03 -12.69 -8.61
N PRO A 23 2.87 -12.16 -9.06
CA PRO A 23 2.25 -12.58 -10.30
C PRO A 23 3.13 -12.37 -11.55
N CYS A 24 4.23 -11.61 -11.41
CA CYS A 24 5.20 -11.36 -12.49
C CYS A 24 6.40 -12.31 -12.48
N GLN A 25 6.46 -13.28 -11.56
CA GLN A 25 7.59 -14.23 -11.45
C GLN A 25 7.80 -15.10 -12.71
N ASN A 26 6.75 -15.29 -13.52
CA ASN A 26 6.81 -16.10 -14.75
C ASN A 26 7.18 -15.28 -15.99
N ALA A 27 7.46 -13.99 -15.86
CA ALA A 27 7.92 -13.15 -16.96
C ALA A 27 9.37 -13.49 -17.33
N ASN A 28 9.63 -13.72 -18.62
CA ASN A 28 10.90 -14.24 -19.13
C ASN A 28 11.83 -13.15 -19.68
N SER A 29 11.38 -11.91 -19.76
CA SER A 29 12.16 -10.77 -20.24
C SER A 29 11.91 -9.53 -19.41
N THR A 30 12.87 -8.60 -19.42
CA THR A 30 12.73 -7.30 -18.76
C THR A 30 11.50 -6.53 -19.23
N LEU A 31 11.16 -6.64 -20.52
CA LEU A 31 9.99 -5.99 -21.08
C LEU A 31 8.69 -6.58 -20.50
N GLU A 32 8.60 -7.90 -20.45
CA GLU A 32 7.44 -8.60 -19.86
C GLU A 32 7.30 -8.31 -18.36
N ILE A 33 8.41 -8.27 -17.63
CA ILE A 33 8.41 -7.88 -16.22
C ILE A 33 7.86 -6.48 -16.05
N ASN A 34 8.34 -5.51 -16.84
CA ASN A 34 7.90 -4.12 -16.76
C ASN A 34 6.41 -3.98 -17.11
N ASP A 35 5.93 -4.64 -18.15
CA ASP A 35 4.52 -4.61 -18.55
C ASP A 35 3.61 -5.23 -17.48
N CYS A 36 4.02 -6.36 -16.92
CA CYS A 36 3.30 -7.02 -15.82
C CYS A 36 3.21 -6.10 -14.59
N LYS A 37 4.33 -5.52 -14.15
CA LYS A 37 4.36 -4.62 -12.98
C LYS A 37 3.60 -3.32 -13.23
N GLN A 38 3.62 -2.80 -14.46
CA GLN A 38 2.81 -1.63 -14.81
C GLN A 38 1.31 -1.94 -14.65
N LYS A 39 0.84 -3.08 -15.14
CA LYS A 39 -0.56 -3.52 -14.96
C LYS A 39 -0.93 -3.69 -13.49
N GLN A 40 -0.03 -4.23 -12.67
CA GLN A 40 -0.24 -4.32 -11.22
C GLN A 40 -0.37 -2.93 -10.59
N PHE A 41 0.54 -2.01 -10.91
CA PHE A 41 0.49 -0.65 -10.42
C PHE A 41 -0.83 0.04 -10.81
N ASP A 42 -1.24 -0.07 -12.08
CA ASP A 42 -2.49 0.54 -12.57
C ASP A 42 -3.72 0.02 -11.82
N ALA A 43 -3.75 -1.28 -11.54
CA ALA A 43 -4.82 -1.90 -10.76
C ALA A 43 -4.86 -1.39 -9.31
N ARG A 44 -3.70 -1.25 -8.65
CA ARG A 44 -3.58 -0.72 -7.28
C ARG A 44 -3.92 0.77 -7.22
N ASP A 45 -3.46 1.56 -8.18
CA ASP A 45 -3.76 3.00 -8.25
C ASP A 45 -5.25 3.25 -8.49
N LYS A 46 -5.89 2.45 -9.35
CA LYS A 46 -7.35 2.49 -9.54
C LYS A 46 -8.10 2.16 -8.26
N ALA A 47 -7.67 1.13 -7.52
CA ALA A 47 -8.26 0.76 -6.24
C ALA A 47 -8.08 1.88 -5.19
N LEU A 48 -6.88 2.48 -5.11
CA LEU A 48 -6.60 3.61 -4.23
C LEU A 48 -7.50 4.80 -4.52
N ASN A 49 -7.65 5.16 -5.81
CA ASN A 49 -8.52 6.26 -6.22
C ASN A 49 -10.00 5.98 -5.88
N GLY A 50 -10.43 4.72 -5.95
CA GLY A 50 -11.75 4.29 -5.49
C GLY A 50 -11.95 4.51 -3.99
N ARG A 51 -11.00 4.01 -3.19
CA ARG A 51 -11.02 4.14 -1.72
C ARG A 51 -10.97 5.60 -1.26
N TYR A 52 -10.13 6.40 -1.90
CA TYR A 52 -10.04 7.84 -1.62
C TYR A 52 -11.39 8.54 -1.85
N ARG A 53 -12.07 8.28 -2.98
CA ARG A 53 -13.39 8.87 -3.26
C ARG A 53 -14.47 8.43 -2.25
N GLU A 54 -14.43 7.18 -1.84
CA GLU A 54 -15.33 6.63 -0.82
C GLU A 54 -15.15 7.35 0.52
N LEU A 55 -13.92 7.45 1.01
CA LEU A 55 -13.60 8.16 2.24
C LEU A 55 -13.96 9.65 2.16
N LEU A 56 -13.65 10.31 1.03
CA LEU A 56 -13.97 11.71 0.83
C LEU A 56 -15.50 11.97 0.87
N LYS A 57 -16.28 11.05 0.29
CA LYS A 57 -17.75 11.10 0.35
C LYS A 57 -18.27 10.98 1.80
N LYS A 58 -17.71 10.04 2.56
CA LYS A 58 -18.02 9.86 3.99
C LYS A 58 -17.75 11.13 4.78
N LEU A 59 -16.53 11.68 4.70
CA LEU A 59 -16.15 12.88 5.42
C LEU A 59 -17.04 14.09 5.11
N ARG A 60 -17.42 14.29 3.84
CA ARG A 60 -18.33 15.36 3.44
C ARG A 60 -19.73 15.21 4.01
N ALA A 61 -20.22 13.97 4.12
CA ALA A 61 -21.51 13.70 4.73
C ALA A 61 -21.48 14.00 6.24
N ASP A 62 -20.42 13.60 6.93
CA ASP A 62 -20.21 13.86 8.36
C ASP A 62 -20.06 15.37 8.63
N GLU A 63 -19.34 16.12 7.79
CA GLU A 63 -19.22 17.57 7.86
C GLU A 63 -20.56 18.30 7.70
N ALA A 64 -21.41 17.85 6.79
CA ALA A 64 -22.72 18.43 6.58
C ALA A 64 -23.62 18.28 7.80
N GLN A 65 -23.44 17.20 8.58
CA GLN A 65 -24.23 16.93 9.79
C GLN A 65 -23.67 17.67 11.01
N SER A 66 -22.34 17.80 11.14
CA SER A 66 -21.70 18.37 12.33
C SER A 66 -21.62 19.89 12.35
N GLY A 67 -21.73 20.54 11.19
CA GLY A 67 -21.51 22.00 11.05
C GLY A 67 -20.08 22.44 11.37
N ALA A 68 -19.11 21.53 11.29
CA ALA A 68 -17.70 21.78 11.62
C ALA A 68 -17.10 22.91 10.77
N LYS A 69 -16.38 23.83 11.43
CA LYS A 69 -15.68 24.95 10.75
C LYS A 69 -14.50 24.44 9.95
N ASP A 70 -13.72 23.52 10.53
CA ASP A 70 -12.62 22.86 9.83
C ASP A 70 -13.18 21.68 9.05
N LYS A 71 -12.79 21.58 7.78
CA LYS A 71 -13.29 20.56 6.87
C LYS A 71 -12.25 19.44 6.69
N PRO A 72 -12.40 18.29 7.40
CA PRO A 72 -11.55 17.13 7.23
C PRO A 72 -11.40 16.70 5.78
N SER A 73 -12.47 16.82 4.97
CA SER A 73 -12.43 16.53 3.54
C SER A 73 -11.40 17.39 2.78
N ALA A 74 -11.30 18.69 3.09
CA ALA A 74 -10.34 19.60 2.47
C ALA A 74 -8.91 19.23 2.87
N LEU A 75 -8.68 18.84 4.12
CA LEU A 75 -7.38 18.37 4.60
C LEU A 75 -6.99 17.04 3.95
N LEU A 76 -7.93 16.11 3.79
CA LEU A 76 -7.69 14.85 3.08
C LEU A 76 -7.29 15.09 1.61
N ILE A 77 -7.94 16.04 0.91
CA ILE A 77 -7.57 16.41 -0.46
C ILE A 77 -6.12 16.88 -0.53
N GLN A 78 -5.72 17.76 0.38
CA GLN A 78 -4.33 18.26 0.44
C GLN A 78 -3.35 17.14 0.77
N ALA A 79 -3.67 16.31 1.77
CA ALA A 79 -2.85 15.18 2.19
C ALA A 79 -2.63 14.19 1.03
N GLN A 80 -3.69 13.85 0.28
CA GLN A 80 -3.58 12.91 -0.83
C GLN A 80 -2.72 13.48 -1.97
N ARG A 81 -2.82 14.77 -2.30
CA ARG A 81 -1.95 15.41 -3.29
C ARG A 81 -0.48 15.38 -2.88
N LYS A 82 -0.18 15.71 -1.63
CA LYS A 82 1.18 15.67 -1.09
C LYS A 82 1.72 14.25 -1.05
N TRP A 83 0.87 13.28 -0.72
CA TRP A 83 1.26 11.89 -0.69
C TRP A 83 1.61 11.35 -2.09
N ILE A 84 0.84 11.68 -3.13
CA ILE A 84 1.16 11.31 -4.52
C ILE A 84 2.53 11.89 -4.92
N ALA A 85 2.77 13.17 -4.64
CA ALA A 85 4.05 13.82 -4.93
C ALA A 85 5.22 13.14 -4.18
N PHE A 86 5.03 12.82 -2.91
CA PHE A 86 6.01 12.08 -2.11
C PHE A 86 6.27 10.68 -2.70
N ARG A 87 5.23 9.89 -2.98
CA ARG A 87 5.37 8.55 -3.57
C ARG A 87 6.21 8.59 -4.83
N ASP A 88 5.88 9.51 -5.74
CA ASP A 88 6.53 9.57 -7.05
C ASP A 88 7.99 10.04 -6.92
N ALA A 89 8.30 10.99 -6.02
CA ALA A 89 9.66 11.44 -5.75
C ALA A 89 10.50 10.35 -5.06
N ASP A 90 9.95 9.68 -4.06
CA ASP A 90 10.62 8.61 -3.33
C ASP A 90 10.97 7.42 -4.26
N CYS A 91 10.02 7.01 -5.10
CA CYS A 91 10.26 5.92 -6.05
C CYS A 91 11.21 6.32 -7.19
N ASN A 92 11.20 7.59 -7.63
CA ASN A 92 12.21 8.10 -8.56
C ASN A 92 13.63 8.05 -7.97
N THR A 93 13.79 8.21 -6.67
CA THR A 93 15.09 8.03 -6.03
C THR A 93 15.59 6.59 -6.21
N LYS A 94 14.72 5.59 -6.00
CA LYS A 94 15.07 4.18 -6.27
C LYS A 94 15.40 3.95 -7.75
N TYR A 95 14.65 4.53 -8.68
CA TYR A 95 14.96 4.48 -10.11
C TYR A 95 16.38 4.97 -10.41
N GLN A 96 16.77 6.11 -9.83
CA GLN A 96 18.09 6.71 -10.06
C GLN A 96 19.23 5.87 -9.47
N ILE A 97 19.02 5.21 -8.32
CA ILE A 97 20.02 4.29 -7.74
C ILE A 97 20.35 3.14 -8.71
N TYR A 98 19.36 2.69 -9.48
CA TYR A 98 19.49 1.58 -10.43
C TYR A 98 19.58 2.01 -11.89
N ILE A 99 19.92 3.28 -12.17
CA ILE A 99 19.82 3.88 -13.51
C ILE A 99 20.58 3.11 -14.60
N ASP A 100 21.75 2.56 -14.25
CA ASP A 100 22.59 1.79 -15.17
C ASP A 100 22.18 0.31 -15.30
N GLY A 101 21.22 -0.14 -14.49
CA GLY A 101 20.74 -1.52 -14.48
C GLY A 101 19.49 -1.74 -15.35
N SER A 102 19.35 -2.94 -15.90
CA SER A 102 18.13 -3.33 -16.66
C SER A 102 16.87 -3.40 -15.79
N ILE A 103 17.01 -3.53 -14.46
CA ILE A 103 15.90 -3.68 -13.51
C ILE A 103 15.34 -2.34 -13.01
N ARG A 104 15.89 -1.19 -13.41
CA ARG A 104 15.48 0.13 -12.88
C ARG A 104 13.97 0.39 -12.93
N ASN A 105 13.32 0.01 -14.06
CA ASN A 105 11.88 0.17 -14.21
C ASN A 105 11.09 -0.75 -13.26
N ALA A 106 11.51 -2.00 -13.12
CA ALA A 106 10.89 -2.95 -12.21
C ALA A 106 10.98 -2.47 -10.76
N VAL A 107 12.14 -2.02 -10.30
CA VAL A 107 12.36 -1.46 -8.96
C VAL A 107 11.50 -0.21 -8.71
N PHE A 108 11.38 0.66 -9.71
CA PHE A 108 10.51 1.83 -9.65
C PHE A 108 9.04 1.44 -9.48
N LEU A 109 8.56 0.51 -10.30
CA LEU A 109 7.17 0.06 -10.26
C LEU A 109 6.85 -0.70 -8.97
N ASP A 110 7.76 -1.55 -8.49
CA ASP A 110 7.60 -2.23 -7.19
C ASP A 110 7.46 -1.23 -6.04
N CYS A 111 8.30 -0.22 -6.02
CA CYS A 111 8.19 0.85 -5.04
C CYS A 111 6.80 1.54 -5.11
N LYS A 112 6.31 1.86 -6.30
CA LYS A 112 4.99 2.48 -6.47
C LYS A 112 3.86 1.56 -6.04
N ILE A 113 3.93 0.27 -6.34
CA ILE A 113 2.96 -0.74 -5.92
C ILE A 113 2.91 -0.80 -4.40
N GLU A 114 4.06 -1.02 -3.74
CA GLU A 114 4.18 -1.12 -2.29
C GLU A 114 3.61 0.12 -1.57
N ARG A 115 4.01 1.33 -1.99
CA ARG A 115 3.51 2.58 -1.41
C ARG A 115 2.01 2.75 -1.60
N THR A 116 1.50 2.37 -2.78
CA THR A 116 0.07 2.47 -3.10
C THR A 116 -0.76 1.48 -2.27
N GLU A 117 -0.28 0.25 -2.07
CA GLU A 117 -0.93 -0.74 -1.21
C GLU A 117 -0.96 -0.31 0.25
N GLN A 118 0.13 0.26 0.76
CA GLN A 118 0.15 0.83 2.10
C GLN A 118 -0.90 1.95 2.24
N ARG A 119 -0.93 2.89 1.29
CA ARG A 119 -1.91 4.00 1.31
C ARG A 119 -3.34 3.52 1.21
N LEU A 120 -3.59 2.48 0.43
CA LEU A 120 -4.90 1.85 0.30
C LEU A 120 -5.43 1.34 1.66
N LYS A 121 -4.55 0.75 2.48
CA LYS A 121 -4.88 0.32 3.85
C LYS A 121 -5.15 1.51 4.77
N GLU A 122 -4.34 2.57 4.68
CA GLU A 122 -4.48 3.79 5.49
C GLU A 122 -5.79 4.56 5.21
N LEU A 123 -6.31 4.48 3.98
CA LEU A 123 -7.55 5.13 3.58
C LEU A 123 -8.80 4.26 3.81
N ASP A 124 -8.72 3.19 4.60
CA ASP A 124 -9.91 2.40 4.95
C ASP A 124 -10.90 3.29 5.73
N PRO A 125 -12.16 3.50 5.22
CA PRO A 125 -13.15 4.35 5.88
C PRO A 125 -13.51 3.92 7.30
N LYS A 126 -13.19 2.69 7.69
CA LYS A 126 -13.39 2.19 9.07
C LYS A 126 -12.42 2.78 10.07
N LEU A 127 -11.31 3.37 9.60
CA LEU A 127 -10.27 3.97 10.43
C LEU A 127 -10.49 5.47 10.67
N TRP A 128 -11.50 6.08 10.03
CA TRP A 128 -11.76 7.53 10.01
C TRP A 128 -13.10 7.92 10.65
#